data_087da3212dc1946ce77ce514aa27404e
#
_entry.id   087da3212dc1946ce77ce514aa27404e
#
_cell.length_a   1.000
_cell.length_b   1.000
_cell.length_c   1.000
_cell.angle_alpha   90.00
_cell.angle_beta   90.00
_cell.angle_gamma   90.00
#
_symmetry.space_group_name_H-M   'P 1'
#
loop_
_entity.id
_entity.type
_entity.pdbx_description
1 polymer ?
#
loop_
_entity_poly.entity_id
_entity_poly.type
_entity_poly.pdbx_seq_one_letter_code
_entity_poly.pdbx_strand_id
1 'polypeptide(L)'
;MSKVTDIIIDRFLKDVEEKQSMPWQRPYEMYNAFNYFTLASYRGINRLMLPFGEYMTAHQINEYNSANGTNYRFAKGIRWFPVIFFKKDEKKISREELMERFPDAPDSVTENTYVGLEDGWNFVVRADGTCVRTRNVLKYYNVADRKFFVDENGNCLPSKLETGEVEITLSNPKEVMQGYIDRSGVRVMDTVKTPSYVPALDTVYLNKHMKSEKEWFSTAFHELGHSTGHPSRLARKFVVNAKSDDYAKEECVAEICASLCCAECGIHELNTSLSREYENNLAYVQYWKNYIKDWGKEFIYIVSQADKAFNLIMDMNI
;
A
#
# COMPACT_ATOMS: atom_id res chain seq x y z
N MET A 1 -3.41 1.07 21.79
CA MET A 1 -3.48 0.87 20.32
C MET A 1 -4.93 1.02 19.84
N SER A 2 -5.18 1.39 18.59
CA SER A 2 -6.56 1.42 18.06
C SER A 2 -7.02 -0.04 17.87
N LYS A 3 -8.19 -0.41 18.40
CA LYS A 3 -8.81 -1.74 18.21
C LYS A 3 -8.85 -2.17 16.72
N VAL A 4 -8.92 -1.21 15.80
CA VAL A 4 -8.90 -1.46 14.34
C VAL A 4 -7.53 -1.94 13.88
N THR A 5 -6.46 -1.33 14.36
CA THR A 5 -5.08 -1.74 14.01
C THR A 5 -4.82 -3.19 14.42
N ASP A 6 -5.20 -3.54 15.66
CA ASP A 6 -4.98 -4.91 16.17
C ASP A 6 -5.74 -5.93 15.31
N ILE A 7 -7.01 -5.66 14.96
CA ILE A 7 -7.81 -6.52 14.08
C ILE A 7 -7.11 -6.76 12.72
N ILE A 8 -6.53 -5.71 12.15
CA ILE A 8 -5.89 -5.79 10.83
C ILE A 8 -4.57 -6.58 10.91
N ILE A 9 -3.73 -6.28 11.90
CA ILE A 9 -2.44 -6.97 12.07
C ILE A 9 -2.64 -8.44 12.41
N ASP A 10 -3.54 -8.76 13.34
CA ASP A 10 -3.88 -10.14 13.69
C ASP A 10 -4.39 -10.92 12.48
N ARG A 11 -5.25 -10.30 11.67
CA ARG A 11 -5.76 -10.91 10.45
C ARG A 11 -4.66 -11.13 9.41
N PHE A 12 -3.77 -10.15 9.23
CA PHE A 12 -2.63 -10.26 8.34
C PHE A 12 -1.69 -11.41 8.75
N LEU A 13 -1.29 -11.46 10.01
CA LEU A 13 -0.41 -12.50 10.55
C LEU A 13 -1.05 -13.89 10.45
N LYS A 14 -2.35 -14.01 10.73
CA LYS A 14 -3.09 -15.25 10.56
C LYS A 14 -3.08 -15.73 9.10
N ASP A 15 -3.30 -14.84 8.14
CA ASP A 15 -3.27 -15.17 6.70
C ASP A 15 -1.86 -15.64 6.27
N VAL A 16 -0.81 -15.01 6.80
CA VAL A 16 0.58 -15.43 6.59
C VAL A 16 0.85 -16.83 7.18
N GLU A 17 0.34 -17.11 8.37
CA GLU A 17 0.46 -18.44 9.00
C GLU A 17 -0.26 -19.53 8.21
N GLU A 18 -1.50 -19.27 7.79
CA GLU A 18 -2.29 -20.22 7.01
C GLU A 18 -1.63 -20.53 5.65
N LYS A 19 -1.03 -19.55 5.00
CA LYS A 19 -0.45 -19.68 3.65
C LYS A 19 1.03 -20.01 3.63
N GLN A 20 1.71 -19.91 4.77
CA GLN A 20 3.16 -20.08 4.90
C GLN A 20 3.95 -19.25 3.87
N SER A 21 3.46 -18.07 3.55
CA SER A 21 4.07 -17.11 2.62
C SER A 21 3.67 -15.69 2.94
N MET A 22 4.59 -14.75 2.70
CA MET A 22 4.24 -13.32 2.79
C MET A 22 3.34 -12.92 1.62
N PRO A 23 2.41 -11.96 1.79
CA PRO A 23 1.55 -11.49 0.71
C PRO A 23 2.30 -11.07 -0.55
N TRP A 24 3.43 -10.42 -0.40
CA TRP A 24 4.26 -9.97 -1.52
C TRP A 24 5.09 -11.07 -2.20
N GLN A 25 5.07 -12.30 -1.71
CA GLN A 25 5.62 -13.48 -2.40
C GLN A 25 4.59 -14.19 -3.28
N ARG A 26 3.34 -13.72 -3.30
CA ARG A 26 2.25 -14.37 -4.04
C ARG A 26 2.33 -14.09 -5.52
N PRO A 27 1.72 -14.96 -6.37
CA PRO A 27 1.60 -14.70 -7.79
C PRO A 27 0.89 -13.38 -8.11
N TYR A 28 1.21 -12.81 -9.26
CA TYR A 28 0.66 -11.57 -9.81
C TYR A 28 -0.85 -11.38 -9.62
N GLU A 29 -1.65 -12.42 -9.88
CA GLU A 29 -3.12 -12.39 -9.80
C GLU A 29 -3.67 -11.91 -8.44
N MET A 30 -2.84 -11.94 -7.40
CA MET A 30 -3.25 -11.55 -6.05
C MET A 30 -3.29 -10.02 -5.81
N TYR A 31 -2.76 -9.20 -6.74
CA TYR A 31 -2.65 -7.75 -6.53
C TYR A 31 -3.74 -6.91 -7.19
N ASN A 32 -4.58 -7.54 -8.02
CA ASN A 32 -5.64 -6.85 -8.76
C ASN A 32 -7.01 -6.95 -8.08
N ALA A 33 -7.05 -6.70 -6.77
CA ALA A 33 -8.31 -6.53 -6.05
C ALA A 33 -8.87 -5.13 -6.31
N PHE A 34 -10.14 -5.04 -6.71
CA PHE A 34 -10.80 -3.76 -6.95
C PHE A 34 -12.26 -3.76 -6.44
N ASN A 35 -12.80 -2.58 -6.23
CA ASN A 35 -14.21 -2.44 -5.87
C ASN A 35 -15.08 -2.62 -7.10
N TYR A 36 -16.03 -3.52 -7.02
CA TYR A 36 -16.91 -3.93 -8.13
C TYR A 36 -17.70 -2.77 -8.75
N PHE A 37 -18.14 -1.81 -7.94
CA PHE A 37 -19.00 -0.72 -8.43
C PHE A 37 -18.22 0.53 -8.85
N THR A 38 -17.11 0.82 -8.18
CA THR A 38 -16.32 2.01 -8.49
C THR A 38 -15.16 1.73 -9.42
N LEU A 39 -14.83 0.46 -9.66
CA LEU A 39 -13.67 -0.06 -10.39
C LEU A 39 -12.32 0.40 -9.81
N ALA A 40 -12.35 1.07 -8.66
CA ALA A 40 -11.14 1.54 -8.00
C ALA A 40 -10.37 0.38 -7.37
N SER A 41 -9.07 0.27 -7.69
CA SER A 41 -8.16 -0.70 -7.09
C SER A 41 -7.93 -0.41 -5.62
N TYR A 42 -7.86 -1.46 -4.80
CA TYR A 42 -7.46 -1.36 -3.42
C TYR A 42 -5.96 -1.05 -3.31
N ARG A 43 -5.58 -0.23 -2.33
CA ARG A 43 -4.22 0.30 -2.14
C ARG A 43 -3.67 -0.01 -0.75
N GLY A 44 -2.36 0.12 -0.58
CA GLY A 44 -1.68 -0.07 0.69
C GLY A 44 -1.93 -1.44 1.29
N ILE A 45 -2.14 -1.52 2.59
CA ILE A 45 -2.37 -2.79 3.29
C ILE A 45 -3.59 -3.56 2.76
N ASN A 46 -4.61 -2.87 2.24
CA ASN A 46 -5.78 -3.52 1.66
C ASN A 46 -5.40 -4.35 0.41
N ARG A 47 -4.49 -3.84 -0.42
CA ARG A 47 -3.95 -4.56 -1.58
C ARG A 47 -3.25 -5.85 -1.16
N LEU A 48 -2.47 -5.81 -0.09
CA LEU A 48 -1.75 -6.99 0.42
C LEU A 48 -2.68 -8.03 1.06
N MET A 49 -3.78 -7.59 1.67
CA MET A 49 -4.71 -8.46 2.39
C MET A 49 -5.76 -9.12 1.50
N LEU A 50 -6.16 -8.46 0.42
CA LEU A 50 -7.19 -8.98 -0.48
C LEU A 50 -6.57 -9.92 -1.53
N PRO A 51 -7.09 -11.15 -1.69
CA PRO A 51 -6.82 -11.94 -2.89
C PRO A 51 -7.28 -11.20 -4.16
N PHE A 52 -6.81 -11.65 -5.33
CA PHE A 52 -7.38 -11.22 -6.60
C PHE A 52 -8.91 -11.41 -6.60
N GLY A 53 -9.64 -10.38 -7.03
CA GLY A 53 -11.10 -10.43 -7.09
C GLY A 53 -11.78 -9.07 -7.13
N GLU A 54 -13.08 -9.15 -7.23
CA GLU A 54 -14.01 -8.04 -7.40
C GLU A 54 -14.85 -7.90 -6.15
N TYR A 55 -14.57 -6.90 -5.34
CA TYR A 55 -15.07 -6.79 -3.98
C TYR A 55 -16.15 -5.73 -3.80
N MET A 56 -17.10 -6.00 -2.91
CA MET A 56 -18.13 -5.04 -2.54
C MET A 56 -18.57 -5.21 -1.10
N THR A 57 -19.25 -4.20 -0.57
CA THR A 57 -19.89 -4.22 0.75
C THR A 57 -21.31 -4.78 0.64
N ALA A 58 -21.86 -5.23 1.79
CA ALA A 58 -23.28 -5.58 1.89
C ALA A 58 -24.21 -4.41 1.55
N HIS A 59 -23.82 -3.18 1.85
CA HIS A 59 -24.59 -1.99 1.52
C HIS A 59 -24.67 -1.77 0.01
N GLN A 60 -23.55 -1.84 -0.69
CA GLN A 60 -23.48 -1.67 -2.13
C GLN A 60 -24.34 -2.66 -2.90
N ILE A 61 -24.38 -3.95 -2.49
CA ILE A 61 -25.23 -4.93 -3.16
C ILE A 61 -26.72 -4.66 -2.91
N ASN A 62 -27.10 -4.19 -1.72
CA ASN A 62 -28.48 -3.82 -1.43
C ASN A 62 -28.94 -2.61 -2.26
N GLU A 63 -28.08 -1.61 -2.44
CA GLU A 63 -28.35 -0.46 -3.33
C GLU A 63 -28.46 -0.91 -4.78
N TYR A 64 -27.58 -1.79 -5.25
CA TYR A 64 -27.61 -2.37 -6.60
C TYR A 64 -28.94 -3.14 -6.84
N ASN A 65 -29.34 -4.00 -5.90
CA ASN A 65 -30.59 -4.73 -5.99
C ASN A 65 -31.80 -3.78 -6.11
N SER A 66 -31.82 -2.74 -5.28
CA SER A 66 -32.91 -1.75 -5.27
C SER A 66 -32.98 -0.97 -6.58
N ALA A 67 -31.82 -0.60 -7.13
CA ALA A 67 -31.74 0.20 -8.37
C ALA A 67 -32.08 -0.62 -9.63
N ASN A 68 -31.80 -1.92 -9.63
CA ASN A 68 -31.94 -2.78 -10.81
C ASN A 68 -33.07 -3.78 -10.74
N GLY A 69 -33.85 -3.81 -9.64
CA GLY A 69 -34.92 -4.77 -9.43
C GLY A 69 -34.40 -6.21 -9.32
N THR A 70 -33.17 -6.39 -8.88
CA THR A 70 -32.50 -7.68 -8.69
C THR A 70 -32.58 -8.13 -7.24
N ASN A 71 -32.20 -9.38 -6.95
CA ASN A 71 -32.29 -9.95 -5.60
C ASN A 71 -31.07 -10.86 -5.32
N TYR A 72 -29.86 -10.30 -5.48
CA TYR A 72 -28.65 -11.00 -5.08
C TYR A 72 -28.57 -11.15 -3.57
N ARG A 73 -28.23 -12.33 -3.08
CA ARG A 73 -28.14 -12.69 -1.66
C ARG A 73 -26.75 -13.24 -1.34
N PHE A 74 -26.42 -13.26 -0.05
CA PHE A 74 -25.19 -13.85 0.43
C PHE A 74 -25.22 -15.37 0.25
N ALA A 75 -24.25 -15.91 -0.48
CA ALA A 75 -24.05 -17.36 -0.59
C ALA A 75 -23.61 -17.96 0.76
N LYS A 76 -23.94 -19.24 0.96
CA LYS A 76 -23.45 -20.00 2.11
C LYS A 76 -21.91 -20.03 2.07
N GLY A 77 -21.30 -19.75 3.23
CA GLY A 77 -19.83 -19.76 3.35
C GLY A 77 -19.16 -18.47 2.87
N ILE A 78 -19.91 -17.37 2.73
CA ILE A 78 -19.34 -16.06 2.40
C ILE A 78 -18.13 -15.72 3.29
N ARG A 79 -17.05 -15.30 2.65
CA ARG A 79 -15.83 -14.85 3.32
C ARG A 79 -15.73 -13.33 3.26
N TRP A 80 -15.72 -12.72 4.43
CA TRP A 80 -15.59 -11.29 4.60
C TRP A 80 -14.12 -10.90 4.87
N PHE A 81 -13.68 -9.82 4.24
CA PHE A 81 -12.36 -9.25 4.42
C PHE A 81 -12.49 -7.83 4.98
N PRO A 82 -11.80 -7.50 6.07
CA PRO A 82 -11.74 -6.13 6.55
C PRO A 82 -10.84 -5.30 5.62
N VAL A 83 -11.34 -4.16 5.18
CA VAL A 83 -10.56 -3.14 4.47
C VAL A 83 -10.56 -1.85 5.28
N ILE A 84 -9.43 -1.19 5.38
CA ILE A 84 -9.26 0.03 6.16
C ILE A 84 -9.34 1.27 5.29
N PHE A 85 -9.74 2.36 5.91
CA PHE A 85 -9.69 3.70 5.33
C PHE A 85 -9.46 4.74 6.42
N PHE A 86 -8.90 5.87 6.04
CA PHE A 86 -8.79 7.01 6.93
C PHE A 86 -10.01 7.91 6.79
N LYS A 87 -10.77 8.01 7.88
CA LYS A 87 -11.85 9.00 7.98
C LYS A 87 -11.28 10.27 8.61
N LYS A 88 -11.47 11.40 7.96
CA LYS A 88 -11.17 12.69 8.56
C LYS A 88 -12.25 13.04 9.57
N ASP A 89 -11.90 13.05 10.86
CA ASP A 89 -12.73 13.63 11.91
C ASP A 89 -12.42 15.13 11.94
N GLU A 90 -13.46 15.94 11.96
CA GLU A 90 -13.36 17.39 12.05
C GLU A 90 -14.31 17.92 13.10
N LYS A 91 -13.84 18.86 13.90
CA LYS A 91 -14.65 19.58 14.89
C LYS A 91 -14.37 21.07 14.78
N LYS A 92 -15.43 21.86 14.70
CA LYS A 92 -15.33 23.32 14.89
C LYS A 92 -14.99 23.61 16.35
N ILE A 93 -14.14 24.58 16.54
CA ILE A 93 -13.75 25.11 17.85
C ILE A 93 -13.91 26.61 17.85
N SER A 94 -14.03 27.20 19.03
CA SER A 94 -14.07 28.66 19.12
C SER A 94 -12.68 29.27 18.91
N ARG A 95 -12.64 30.55 18.62
CA ARG A 95 -11.38 31.30 18.51
C ARG A 95 -10.66 31.34 19.86
N GLU A 96 -11.41 31.50 20.94
CA GLU A 96 -10.89 31.51 22.31
C GLU A 96 -10.21 30.19 22.64
N GLU A 97 -10.86 29.05 22.33
CA GLU A 97 -10.28 27.69 22.52
C GLU A 97 -8.97 27.50 21.71
N LEU A 98 -8.91 28.07 20.49
CA LEU A 98 -7.70 28.02 19.69
C LEU A 98 -6.57 28.85 20.31
N MET A 99 -6.86 30.11 20.70
CA MET A 99 -5.88 31.05 21.27
C MET A 99 -5.35 30.61 22.63
N GLU A 100 -6.17 29.91 23.44
CA GLU A 100 -5.72 29.31 24.69
C GLU A 100 -4.61 28.26 24.49
N ARG A 101 -4.68 27.52 23.39
CA ARG A 101 -3.72 26.47 23.06
C ARG A 101 -2.55 26.97 22.21
N PHE A 102 -2.83 27.89 21.30
CA PHE A 102 -1.90 28.43 20.33
C PHE A 102 -2.02 29.98 20.32
N PRO A 103 -1.40 30.67 21.29
CA PRO A 103 -1.51 32.12 21.42
C PRO A 103 -1.05 32.92 20.19
N ASP A 104 -0.10 32.34 19.41
CA ASP A 104 0.43 32.95 18.19
C ASP A 104 -0.36 32.60 16.92
N ALA A 105 -1.55 31.99 17.06
CA ALA A 105 -2.38 31.67 15.90
C ALA A 105 -2.81 32.91 15.14
N PRO A 106 -2.73 32.96 13.79
CA PRO A 106 -3.04 34.15 12.99
C PRO A 106 -4.51 34.53 13.13
N ASP A 107 -4.78 35.84 13.21
CA ASP A 107 -6.14 36.37 13.34
C ASP A 107 -6.99 36.20 12.08
N SER A 108 -6.35 36.29 10.93
CA SER A 108 -6.96 36.10 9.63
C SER A 108 -5.96 35.42 8.68
N VAL A 109 -6.48 34.64 7.77
CA VAL A 109 -5.68 33.91 6.77
C VAL A 109 -6.37 33.99 5.41
N THR A 110 -5.58 34.00 4.34
CA THR A 110 -6.09 33.97 2.95
C THR A 110 -6.31 32.55 2.43
N GLU A 111 -5.69 31.56 3.09
CA GLU A 111 -5.83 30.14 2.81
C GLU A 111 -5.88 29.33 4.11
N ASN A 112 -6.27 28.07 4.03
CA ASN A 112 -6.32 27.20 5.19
C ASN A 112 -4.94 27.02 5.80
N THR A 113 -4.74 27.58 6.99
CA THR A 113 -3.43 27.64 7.64
C THR A 113 -3.37 26.66 8.82
N TYR A 114 -2.39 25.78 8.80
CA TYR A 114 -2.06 24.90 9.92
C TYR A 114 -1.44 25.72 11.06
N VAL A 115 -1.94 25.52 12.27
CA VAL A 115 -1.50 26.26 13.46
C VAL A 115 -0.62 25.38 14.37
N GLY A 116 -1.00 24.13 14.57
CA GLY A 116 -0.25 23.24 15.44
C GLY A 116 -0.90 21.87 15.63
N LEU A 117 -0.20 21.00 16.36
CA LEU A 117 -0.63 19.63 16.70
C LEU A 117 -0.67 19.47 18.22
N GLU A 118 -1.80 19.04 18.76
CA GLU A 118 -1.95 18.72 20.17
C GLU A 118 -2.93 17.55 20.34
N ASP A 119 -2.60 16.59 21.21
CA ASP A 119 -3.40 15.40 21.49
C ASP A 119 -3.85 14.60 20.23
N GLY A 120 -3.03 14.61 19.19
CA GLY A 120 -3.30 13.94 17.91
C GLY A 120 -4.32 14.69 17.03
N TRP A 121 -4.66 15.94 17.36
CA TRP A 121 -5.46 16.84 16.55
C TRP A 121 -4.60 17.92 15.90
N ASN A 122 -4.74 18.08 14.59
CA ASN A 122 -4.22 19.24 13.87
C ASN A 122 -5.21 20.41 14.02
N PHE A 123 -4.72 21.56 14.39
CA PHE A 123 -5.50 22.81 14.51
C PHE A 123 -5.27 23.65 13.27
N VAL A 124 -6.36 24.15 12.69
CA VAL A 124 -6.35 24.87 11.41
C VAL A 124 -7.27 26.08 11.50
N VAL A 125 -6.78 27.22 11.04
CA VAL A 125 -7.60 28.41 10.73
C VAL A 125 -7.91 28.36 9.23
N ARG A 126 -9.19 28.40 8.86
CA ARG A 126 -9.63 28.40 7.47
C ARG A 126 -9.67 29.84 6.90
N ALA A 127 -9.62 29.92 5.58
CA ALA A 127 -9.72 31.20 4.87
C ALA A 127 -11.00 31.99 5.19
N ASP A 128 -12.07 31.32 5.58
CA ASP A 128 -13.34 31.93 6.03
C ASP A 128 -13.35 32.35 7.51
N GLY A 129 -12.22 32.26 8.20
CA GLY A 129 -12.07 32.53 9.62
C GLY A 129 -12.52 31.43 10.58
N THR A 130 -13.06 30.32 10.06
CA THR A 130 -13.49 29.19 10.90
C THR A 130 -12.28 28.47 11.51
N CYS A 131 -12.28 28.33 12.84
CA CYS A 131 -11.29 27.51 13.52
C CYS A 131 -11.78 26.06 13.63
N VAL A 132 -10.92 25.11 13.25
CA VAL A 132 -11.25 23.68 13.30
C VAL A 132 -10.08 22.89 13.85
N ARG A 133 -10.39 21.77 14.52
CA ARG A 133 -9.41 20.72 14.76
C ARG A 133 -9.76 19.50 13.93
N THR A 134 -8.75 18.87 13.31
CA THR A 134 -8.92 17.73 12.42
C THR A 134 -7.97 16.61 12.82
N ARG A 135 -8.40 15.36 12.62
CA ARG A 135 -7.52 14.19 12.73
C ARG A 135 -7.97 13.11 11.77
N ASN A 136 -7.03 12.29 11.34
CA ASN A 136 -7.34 11.09 10.58
C ASN A 136 -7.56 9.92 11.54
N VAL A 137 -8.73 9.32 11.49
CA VAL A 137 -9.10 8.15 12.30
C VAL A 137 -9.16 6.94 11.40
N LEU A 138 -8.39 5.90 11.75
CA LEU A 138 -8.43 4.63 11.04
C LEU A 138 -9.77 3.94 11.34
N LYS A 139 -10.49 3.62 10.28
CA LYS A 139 -11.76 2.87 10.30
C LYS A 139 -11.62 1.64 9.41
N TYR A 140 -12.52 0.70 9.54
CA TYR A 140 -12.65 -0.43 8.61
C TYR A 140 -14.10 -0.72 8.29
N TYR A 141 -14.32 -1.37 7.16
CA TYR A 141 -15.55 -2.03 6.78
C TYR A 141 -15.23 -3.38 6.15
N ASN A 142 -16.22 -4.24 6.03
CA ASN A 142 -16.03 -5.56 5.45
C ASN A 142 -16.47 -5.59 3.99
N VAL A 143 -15.69 -6.27 3.16
CA VAL A 143 -16.02 -6.56 1.77
C VAL A 143 -15.98 -8.06 1.52
N ALA A 144 -16.71 -8.51 0.52
CA ALA A 144 -16.66 -9.87 0.02
C ALA A 144 -16.55 -9.86 -1.50
N ASP A 145 -15.96 -10.93 -2.05
CA ASP A 145 -15.83 -11.12 -3.48
C ASP A 145 -17.22 -11.35 -4.13
N ARG A 146 -17.42 -10.84 -5.36
CA ARG A 146 -18.67 -10.94 -6.13
C ARG A 146 -19.23 -12.35 -6.21
N LYS A 147 -18.38 -13.38 -6.25
CA LYS A 147 -18.79 -14.79 -6.32
C LYS A 147 -19.60 -15.29 -5.13
N PHE A 148 -19.60 -14.53 -4.03
CA PHE A 148 -20.43 -14.80 -2.85
C PHE A 148 -21.80 -14.09 -2.87
N PHE A 149 -22.13 -13.37 -3.94
CA PHE A 149 -23.42 -12.74 -4.10
C PHE A 149 -24.15 -13.42 -5.26
N VAL A 150 -25.18 -14.17 -4.93
CA VAL A 150 -25.90 -15.04 -5.88
C VAL A 150 -27.36 -14.65 -6.02
N ASP A 151 -27.92 -14.79 -7.22
CA ASP A 151 -29.34 -14.66 -7.49
C ASP A 151 -30.15 -15.88 -6.97
N GLU A 152 -31.43 -15.91 -7.24
CA GLU A 152 -32.32 -17.01 -6.85
C GLU A 152 -32.02 -18.36 -7.55
N ASN A 153 -31.33 -18.30 -8.70
CA ASN A 153 -30.90 -19.46 -9.46
C ASN A 153 -29.49 -19.92 -9.09
N GLY A 154 -28.81 -19.20 -8.17
CA GLY A 154 -27.43 -19.49 -7.74
C GLY A 154 -26.35 -18.90 -8.65
N ASN A 155 -26.70 -18.04 -9.61
CA ASN A 155 -25.71 -17.37 -10.47
C ASN A 155 -25.08 -16.20 -9.70
N CYS A 156 -23.74 -16.10 -9.78
CA CYS A 156 -23.02 -14.97 -9.22
C CYS A 156 -23.24 -13.70 -10.05
N LEU A 157 -22.97 -12.54 -9.44
CA LEU A 157 -22.83 -11.29 -10.19
C LEU A 157 -21.86 -11.47 -11.38
N PRO A 158 -22.16 -10.92 -12.57
CA PRO A 158 -21.25 -10.96 -13.73
C PRO A 158 -19.87 -10.37 -13.36
N SER A 159 -18.80 -10.93 -13.91
CA SER A 159 -17.46 -10.40 -13.71
C SER A 159 -17.21 -9.18 -14.59
N LYS A 160 -16.71 -8.10 -14.02
CA LYS A 160 -16.28 -6.90 -14.76
C LYS A 160 -15.07 -7.18 -15.65
N LEU A 161 -14.25 -8.16 -15.28
CA LEU A 161 -13.15 -8.65 -16.11
C LEU A 161 -13.65 -9.47 -17.30
N GLU A 162 -14.59 -10.39 -17.06
CA GLU A 162 -15.17 -11.25 -18.12
C GLU A 162 -16.03 -10.45 -19.11
N THR A 163 -16.69 -9.38 -18.64
CA THR A 163 -17.47 -8.48 -19.51
C THR A 163 -16.61 -7.43 -20.24
N GLY A 164 -15.30 -7.38 -19.95
CA GLY A 164 -14.38 -6.40 -20.56
C GLY A 164 -14.54 -4.97 -20.04
N GLU A 165 -15.28 -4.76 -18.95
CA GLU A 165 -15.38 -3.45 -18.30
C GLU A 165 -14.08 -3.07 -17.57
N VAL A 166 -13.26 -4.06 -17.22
CA VAL A 166 -11.92 -3.90 -16.65
C VAL A 166 -10.95 -4.75 -17.45
N GLU A 167 -9.89 -4.14 -17.94
CA GLU A 167 -8.78 -4.83 -18.60
C GLU A 167 -7.55 -4.82 -17.72
N ILE A 168 -6.87 -5.96 -17.64
CA ILE A 168 -5.57 -6.08 -16.98
C ILE A 168 -4.49 -6.04 -18.05
N THR A 169 -3.76 -4.95 -18.12
CA THR A 169 -2.64 -4.79 -19.05
C THR A 169 -1.33 -4.83 -18.30
N LEU A 170 -0.43 -5.74 -18.71
CA LEU A 170 0.90 -5.82 -18.14
C LEU A 170 1.80 -4.70 -18.68
N SER A 171 2.53 -4.06 -17.76
CA SER A 171 3.51 -3.04 -18.13
C SER A 171 4.82 -3.67 -18.62
N ASN A 172 5.50 -2.99 -19.54
CA ASN A 172 6.85 -3.40 -19.95
C ASN A 172 7.88 -2.98 -18.87
N PRO A 173 8.61 -3.90 -18.24
CA PRO A 173 9.50 -3.57 -17.13
C PRO A 173 10.66 -2.64 -17.56
N LYS A 174 11.13 -2.72 -18.81
CA LYS A 174 12.19 -1.83 -19.33
C LYS A 174 11.69 -0.39 -19.46
N GLU A 175 10.47 -0.23 -19.97
CA GLU A 175 9.83 1.09 -20.15
C GLU A 175 9.53 1.72 -18.77
N VAL A 176 8.99 0.94 -17.82
CA VAL A 176 8.75 1.40 -16.46
C VAL A 176 10.04 1.88 -15.80
N MET A 177 11.09 1.06 -15.85
CA MET A 177 12.39 1.40 -15.26
C MET A 177 12.97 2.65 -15.92
N GLN A 178 13.02 2.72 -17.25
CA GLN A 178 13.56 3.87 -17.98
C GLN A 178 12.77 5.14 -17.71
N GLY A 179 11.44 5.05 -17.74
CA GLY A 179 10.57 6.19 -17.42
C GLY A 179 10.80 6.73 -16.00
N TYR A 180 10.98 5.86 -15.02
CA TYR A 180 11.31 6.28 -13.66
C TYR A 180 12.70 6.94 -13.58
N ILE A 181 13.72 6.37 -14.24
CA ILE A 181 15.07 6.94 -14.29
C ILE A 181 15.02 8.36 -14.87
N ASP A 182 14.33 8.54 -15.99
CA ASP A 182 14.22 9.83 -16.69
C ASP A 182 13.52 10.89 -15.81
N ARG A 183 12.44 10.53 -15.13
CA ARG A 183 11.69 11.45 -14.25
C ARG A 183 12.41 11.78 -12.96
N SER A 184 13.07 10.80 -12.35
CA SER A 184 13.68 10.93 -11.03
C SER A 184 15.10 11.47 -11.06
N GLY A 185 15.80 11.31 -12.18
CA GLY A 185 17.22 11.64 -12.33
C GLY A 185 18.17 10.69 -11.59
N VAL A 186 17.66 9.57 -11.02
CA VAL A 186 18.49 8.57 -10.38
C VAL A 186 19.47 7.96 -11.39
N ARG A 187 20.71 7.80 -11.02
CA ARG A 187 21.71 7.15 -11.88
C ARG A 187 21.66 5.64 -11.70
N VAL A 188 21.79 4.90 -12.80
CA VAL A 188 21.94 3.44 -12.77
C VAL A 188 23.28 3.07 -13.40
N MET A 189 24.05 2.26 -12.70
CA MET A 189 25.39 1.85 -13.11
C MET A 189 25.57 0.34 -12.95
N ASP A 190 26.35 -0.26 -13.84
CA ASP A 190 26.75 -1.66 -13.73
C ASP A 190 27.73 -1.86 -12.57
N THR A 191 27.59 -2.99 -11.89
CA THR A 191 28.53 -3.50 -10.89
C THR A 191 28.78 -4.99 -11.07
N VAL A 192 29.91 -5.46 -10.58
CA VAL A 192 30.20 -6.90 -10.40
C VAL A 192 30.02 -7.36 -8.95
N LYS A 193 29.66 -6.39 -8.07
CA LYS A 193 29.38 -6.62 -6.65
C LYS A 193 27.88 -6.87 -6.42
N THR A 194 27.50 -6.98 -5.15
CA THR A 194 26.10 -7.02 -4.74
C THR A 194 25.38 -5.75 -5.20
N PRO A 195 24.23 -5.85 -5.85
CA PRO A 195 23.38 -4.71 -6.18
C PRO A 195 23.09 -3.86 -4.94
N SER A 196 22.99 -2.55 -5.12
CA SER A 196 22.73 -1.62 -4.01
C SER A 196 22.33 -0.24 -4.50
N TYR A 197 21.54 0.47 -3.72
CA TYR A 197 21.33 1.90 -3.85
C TYR A 197 22.24 2.65 -2.88
N VAL A 198 22.91 3.69 -3.37
CA VAL A 198 23.79 4.56 -2.57
C VAL A 198 23.16 5.96 -2.47
N PRO A 199 22.49 6.30 -1.35
CA PRO A 199 21.75 7.57 -1.20
C PRO A 199 22.62 8.82 -1.41
N ALA A 200 23.84 8.83 -0.88
CA ALA A 200 24.76 9.99 -1.00
C ALA A 200 25.16 10.31 -2.44
N LEU A 201 25.07 9.34 -3.34
CA LEU A 201 25.40 9.48 -4.75
C LEU A 201 24.17 9.51 -5.65
N ASP A 202 22.99 9.27 -5.09
CA ASP A 202 21.74 9.00 -5.79
C ASP A 202 21.93 8.03 -6.96
N THR A 203 22.55 6.88 -6.67
CA THR A 203 22.99 5.92 -7.68
C THR A 203 22.60 4.51 -7.28
N VAL A 204 21.92 3.82 -8.20
CA VAL A 204 21.63 2.38 -8.14
C VAL A 204 22.72 1.63 -8.89
N TYR A 205 23.29 0.60 -8.27
CA TYR A 205 24.26 -0.30 -8.86
C TYR A 205 23.60 -1.65 -9.11
N LEU A 206 23.60 -2.15 -10.35
CA LEU A 206 23.02 -3.41 -10.75
C LEU A 206 24.05 -4.36 -11.34
N ASN A 207 23.94 -5.63 -11.02
CA ASN A 207 24.83 -6.65 -11.56
C ASN A 207 24.22 -7.24 -12.85
N LYS A 208 24.87 -6.98 -14.00
CA LYS A 208 24.43 -7.49 -15.31
C LYS A 208 24.61 -9.00 -15.51
N HIS A 209 25.33 -9.67 -14.61
CA HIS A 209 25.59 -11.11 -14.68
C HIS A 209 24.64 -11.92 -13.80
N MET A 210 23.40 -11.46 -13.61
CA MET A 210 22.39 -12.20 -12.88
C MET A 210 21.86 -13.39 -13.69
N LYS A 211 21.31 -14.40 -13.00
CA LYS A 211 20.95 -15.69 -13.60
C LYS A 211 19.83 -15.62 -14.65
N SER A 212 18.93 -14.63 -14.50
CA SER A 212 17.82 -14.43 -15.42
C SER A 212 17.43 -12.96 -15.54
N GLU A 213 16.73 -12.60 -16.62
CA GLU A 213 16.15 -11.27 -16.81
C GLU A 213 15.12 -10.95 -15.71
N LYS A 214 14.35 -11.92 -15.26
CA LYS A 214 13.37 -11.78 -14.18
C LYS A 214 14.05 -11.45 -12.84
N GLU A 215 15.10 -12.16 -12.49
CA GLU A 215 15.91 -11.90 -11.31
C GLU A 215 16.52 -10.48 -11.37
N TRP A 216 17.00 -10.09 -12.55
CA TRP A 216 17.56 -8.76 -12.75
C TRP A 216 16.54 -7.65 -12.52
N PHE A 217 15.33 -7.75 -13.10
CA PHE A 217 14.28 -6.76 -12.89
C PHE A 217 13.75 -6.74 -11.47
N SER A 218 13.57 -7.89 -10.83
CA SER A 218 13.15 -7.97 -9.44
C SER A 218 14.14 -7.23 -8.52
N THR A 219 15.44 -7.46 -8.74
CA THR A 219 16.50 -6.75 -8.01
C THR A 219 16.54 -5.26 -8.38
N ALA A 220 16.38 -4.92 -9.66
CA ALA A 220 16.35 -3.53 -10.09
C ALA A 220 15.19 -2.76 -9.42
N PHE A 221 13.98 -3.32 -9.38
CA PHE A 221 12.85 -2.69 -8.71
C PHE A 221 13.04 -2.57 -7.20
N HIS A 222 13.77 -3.50 -6.57
CA HIS A 222 14.13 -3.38 -5.15
C HIS A 222 15.05 -2.17 -4.91
N GLU A 223 16.14 -2.06 -5.66
CA GLU A 223 17.08 -0.95 -5.53
C GLU A 223 16.45 0.40 -5.95
N LEU A 224 15.62 0.40 -6.98
CA LEU A 224 14.82 1.56 -7.34
C LEU A 224 13.80 1.91 -6.25
N GLY A 225 13.22 0.92 -5.57
CA GLY A 225 12.37 1.09 -4.40
C GLY A 225 13.09 1.90 -3.31
N HIS A 226 14.33 1.55 -2.98
CA HIS A 226 15.17 2.34 -2.08
C HIS A 226 15.38 3.75 -2.62
N SER A 227 15.71 3.91 -3.89
CA SER A 227 15.96 5.23 -4.48
C SER A 227 14.77 6.18 -4.34
N THR A 228 13.53 5.67 -4.32
CA THR A 228 12.35 6.52 -4.09
C THR A 228 12.38 7.26 -2.75
N GLY A 229 13.17 6.78 -1.78
CA GLY A 229 13.35 7.41 -0.48
C GLY A 229 14.29 8.61 -0.47
N HIS A 230 14.96 8.94 -1.57
CA HIS A 230 15.87 10.09 -1.66
C HIS A 230 15.16 11.40 -1.22
N PRO A 231 15.87 12.38 -0.61
CA PRO A 231 15.29 13.65 -0.16
C PRO A 231 14.54 14.43 -1.25
N SER A 232 14.95 14.33 -2.52
CA SER A 232 14.25 14.96 -3.65
C SER A 232 12.98 14.25 -4.09
N ARG A 233 12.63 13.10 -3.50
CA ARG A 233 11.46 12.27 -3.84
C ARG A 233 10.57 12.08 -2.62
N LEU A 234 10.51 10.91 -2.03
CA LEU A 234 9.64 10.63 -0.86
C LEU A 234 10.29 10.98 0.49
N ALA A 235 11.55 11.40 0.50
CA ALA A 235 12.31 11.88 1.66
C ALA A 235 12.23 10.92 2.87
N ARG A 236 12.35 9.60 2.64
CA ARG A 236 12.41 8.61 3.71
C ARG A 236 13.78 8.65 4.40
N LYS A 237 13.82 8.29 5.67
CA LYS A 237 15.04 8.24 6.45
C LYS A 237 15.84 6.97 6.13
N PHE A 238 17.04 7.14 5.60
CA PHE A 238 17.99 6.04 5.42
C PHE A 238 18.86 5.83 6.66
N VAL A 239 19.05 4.57 7.03
CA VAL A 239 19.93 4.17 8.13
C VAL A 239 20.91 3.11 7.62
N VAL A 240 22.20 3.34 7.83
CA VAL A 240 23.27 2.46 7.34
C VAL A 240 23.47 1.21 8.20
N ASN A 241 22.93 1.20 9.42
CA ASN A 241 23.09 0.07 10.34
C ASN A 241 22.10 -1.07 10.00
N ALA A 242 22.59 -2.08 9.31
CA ALA A 242 21.81 -3.26 8.88
C ALA A 242 21.14 -4.04 10.02
N LYS A 243 21.52 -3.82 11.29
CA LYS A 243 20.90 -4.45 12.46
C LYS A 243 19.85 -3.57 13.13
N SER A 244 19.58 -2.38 12.61
CA SER A 244 18.59 -1.47 13.18
C SER A 244 17.19 -1.80 12.71
N ASP A 245 16.21 -1.50 13.54
CA ASP A 245 14.79 -1.58 13.18
C ASP A 245 14.43 -0.65 12.01
N ASP A 246 15.00 0.55 11.96
CA ASP A 246 14.79 1.50 10.86
C ASP A 246 15.31 0.95 9.51
N TYR A 247 16.42 0.19 9.52
CA TYR A 247 16.91 -0.50 8.33
C TYR A 247 15.92 -1.58 7.87
N ALA A 248 15.44 -2.41 8.79
CA ALA A 248 14.46 -3.45 8.46
C ALA A 248 13.15 -2.86 7.91
N LYS A 249 12.72 -1.69 8.38
CA LYS A 249 11.55 -0.97 7.83
C LYS A 249 11.77 -0.53 6.40
N GLU A 250 12.94 0.03 6.07
CA GLU A 250 13.27 0.46 4.72
C GLU A 250 13.40 -0.74 3.76
N GLU A 251 14.01 -1.85 4.20
CA GLU A 251 14.01 -3.11 3.44
C GLU A 251 12.59 -3.62 3.17
N CYS A 252 11.70 -3.54 4.16
CA CYS A 252 10.30 -3.93 3.99
C CYS A 252 9.58 -3.07 2.94
N VAL A 253 9.86 -1.75 2.92
CA VAL A 253 9.34 -0.84 1.89
C VAL A 253 9.84 -1.24 0.51
N ALA A 254 11.14 -1.46 0.34
CA ALA A 254 11.74 -1.83 -0.94
C ALA A 254 11.26 -3.19 -1.44
N GLU A 255 11.15 -4.17 -0.55
CA GLU A 255 10.67 -5.53 -0.84
C GLU A 255 9.23 -5.53 -1.35
N ILE A 256 8.32 -4.85 -0.64
CA ILE A 256 6.92 -4.73 -1.05
C ILE A 256 6.80 -3.94 -2.35
N CYS A 257 7.53 -2.83 -2.49
CA CYS A 257 7.56 -2.03 -3.72
C CYS A 257 8.00 -2.86 -4.93
N ALA A 258 9.12 -3.60 -4.80
CA ALA A 258 9.62 -4.48 -5.86
C ALA A 258 8.59 -5.54 -6.26
N SER A 259 7.94 -6.16 -5.28
CA SER A 259 6.89 -7.14 -5.54
C SER A 259 5.72 -6.55 -6.33
N LEU A 260 5.26 -5.35 -5.97
CA LEU A 260 4.18 -4.67 -6.68
C LEU A 260 4.57 -4.31 -8.12
N CYS A 261 5.81 -3.80 -8.34
CA CYS A 261 6.32 -3.50 -9.67
C CYS A 261 6.45 -4.77 -10.52
N CYS A 262 6.98 -5.85 -9.93
CA CYS A 262 7.08 -7.15 -10.60
C CYS A 262 5.69 -7.69 -10.99
N ALA A 263 4.70 -7.56 -10.11
CA ALA A 263 3.34 -7.98 -10.37
C ALA A 263 2.73 -7.23 -11.58
N GLU A 264 2.86 -5.91 -11.64
CA GLU A 264 2.37 -5.10 -12.78
C GLU A 264 3.10 -5.40 -14.10
N CYS A 265 4.31 -5.95 -14.01
CA CYS A 265 5.11 -6.36 -15.17
C CYS A 265 4.99 -7.86 -15.51
N GLY A 266 4.14 -8.63 -14.80
CA GLY A 266 3.99 -10.07 -15.01
C GLY A 266 5.23 -10.90 -14.62
N ILE A 267 6.06 -10.38 -13.71
CA ILE A 267 7.25 -11.06 -13.19
C ILE A 267 6.85 -11.80 -11.91
N HIS A 268 6.72 -13.12 -11.98
CA HIS A 268 6.21 -13.94 -10.87
C HIS A 268 7.26 -14.40 -9.87
N GLU A 269 8.53 -14.11 -10.11
CA GLU A 269 9.64 -14.50 -9.24
C GLU A 269 10.18 -13.26 -8.53
N LEU A 270 10.00 -13.18 -7.21
CA LEU A 270 10.64 -12.18 -6.38
C LEU A 270 12.00 -12.73 -5.91
N ASN A 271 13.08 -12.22 -6.47
CA ASN A 271 14.46 -12.61 -6.17
C ASN A 271 15.24 -11.40 -5.67
N THR A 272 14.88 -10.91 -4.49
CA THR A 272 15.57 -9.82 -3.83
C THR A 272 16.82 -10.30 -3.07
N SER A 273 17.68 -9.40 -2.63
CA SER A 273 18.84 -9.74 -1.81
C SER A 273 18.42 -10.46 -0.53
N LEU A 274 17.33 -10.02 0.08
CA LEU A 274 16.82 -10.59 1.33
C LEU A 274 16.21 -11.97 1.12
N SER A 275 15.43 -12.19 0.04
CA SER A 275 14.89 -13.51 -0.27
C SER A 275 15.97 -14.55 -0.60
N ARG A 276 17.14 -14.11 -1.06
CA ARG A 276 18.31 -14.96 -1.32
C ARG A 276 19.12 -15.28 -0.05
N GLU A 277 19.15 -14.35 0.91
CA GLU A 277 19.82 -14.57 2.20
C GLU A 277 19.13 -15.69 3.01
N TYR A 278 17.81 -15.79 2.87
CA TYR A 278 17.03 -16.87 3.48
C TYR A 278 16.80 -17.98 2.46
N GLU A 279 17.72 -18.96 2.38
CA GLU A 279 17.58 -20.16 1.54
C GLU A 279 16.31 -20.98 1.85
N ASN A 280 15.69 -20.73 3.01
CA ASN A 280 14.49 -21.38 3.48
C ASN A 280 13.35 -20.38 3.59
N ASN A 281 12.30 -20.58 2.78
CA ASN A 281 11.08 -19.74 2.80
C ASN A 281 10.46 -19.61 4.21
N LEU A 282 10.53 -20.65 5.03
CA LEU A 282 10.02 -20.61 6.40
C LEU A 282 10.79 -19.60 7.26
N ALA A 283 12.12 -19.54 7.14
CA ALA A 283 12.95 -18.59 7.86
C ALA A 283 12.65 -17.14 7.42
N TYR A 284 12.46 -16.91 6.11
CA TYR A 284 12.06 -15.63 5.55
C TYR A 284 10.70 -15.17 6.11
N VAL A 285 9.70 -16.05 6.10
CA VAL A 285 8.37 -15.75 6.64
C VAL A 285 8.44 -15.47 8.15
N GLN A 286 9.22 -16.25 8.91
CA GLN A 286 9.36 -16.04 10.35
C GLN A 286 10.09 -14.74 10.67
N TYR A 287 11.10 -14.35 9.89
CA TYR A 287 11.79 -13.07 10.01
C TYR A 287 10.79 -11.90 9.94
N TRP A 288 10.00 -11.82 8.86
CA TRP A 288 9.03 -10.75 8.69
C TRP A 288 7.89 -10.79 9.71
N LYS A 289 7.40 -11.99 10.09
CA LYS A 289 6.35 -12.12 11.12
C LYS A 289 6.77 -11.48 12.44
N ASN A 290 8.01 -11.69 12.86
CA ASN A 290 8.52 -11.14 14.11
C ASN A 290 8.51 -9.60 14.05
N TYR A 291 9.08 -9.02 13.01
CA TYR A 291 9.06 -7.56 12.82
C TYR A 291 7.65 -6.98 12.75
N ILE A 292 6.77 -7.56 11.93
CA ILE A 292 5.39 -7.06 11.77
C ILE A 292 4.62 -7.10 13.08
N LYS A 293 4.81 -8.13 13.89
CA LYS A 293 4.20 -8.24 15.21
C LYS A 293 4.68 -7.11 16.13
N ASP A 294 5.98 -6.82 16.14
CA ASP A 294 6.58 -5.79 16.97
C ASP A 294 6.20 -4.37 16.49
N TRP A 295 6.16 -4.14 15.18
CA TRP A 295 5.78 -2.85 14.58
C TRP A 295 4.30 -2.53 14.76
N GLY A 296 3.42 -3.51 14.73
CA GLY A 296 1.98 -3.29 14.91
C GLY A 296 1.44 -2.23 13.93
N LYS A 297 0.93 -1.10 14.45
CA LYS A 297 0.38 0.00 13.63
C LYS A 297 1.39 0.61 12.64
N GLU A 298 2.67 0.57 12.96
CA GLU A 298 3.72 1.12 12.12
C GLU A 298 3.87 0.35 10.82
N PHE A 299 3.56 -0.95 10.82
CA PHE A 299 3.53 -1.76 9.61
C PHE A 299 2.54 -1.21 8.56
N ILE A 300 1.38 -0.70 8.99
CA ILE A 300 0.42 -0.07 8.06
C ILE A 300 1.04 1.16 7.38
N TYR A 301 1.84 1.94 8.13
CA TYR A 301 2.58 3.07 7.57
C TYR A 301 3.68 2.62 6.60
N ILE A 302 4.45 1.57 6.95
CA ILE A 302 5.50 0.98 6.10
C ILE A 302 4.89 0.55 4.75
N VAL A 303 3.78 -0.17 4.76
CA VAL A 303 3.08 -0.59 3.54
C VAL A 303 2.57 0.62 2.74
N SER A 304 2.12 1.69 3.40
CA SER A 304 1.75 2.94 2.72
C SER A 304 2.95 3.61 2.04
N GLN A 305 4.15 3.54 2.63
CA GLN A 305 5.37 4.05 1.97
C GLN A 305 5.76 3.20 0.77
N ALA A 306 5.60 1.89 0.86
CA ALA A 306 5.83 0.98 -0.28
C ALA A 306 4.85 1.24 -1.45
N ASP A 307 3.58 1.49 -1.13
CA ASP A 307 2.57 1.84 -2.14
C ASP A 307 2.89 3.19 -2.83
N LYS A 308 3.37 4.19 -2.09
CA LYS A 308 3.86 5.45 -2.66
C LYS A 308 5.09 5.26 -3.54
N ALA A 309 6.04 4.43 -3.10
CA ALA A 309 7.24 4.10 -3.87
C ALA A 309 6.87 3.42 -5.19
N PHE A 310 5.97 2.44 -5.14
CA PHE A 310 5.40 1.77 -6.29
C PHE A 310 4.73 2.76 -7.26
N ASN A 311 3.82 3.62 -6.78
CA ASN A 311 3.14 4.60 -7.62
C ASN A 311 4.12 5.58 -8.27
N LEU A 312 5.20 5.97 -7.58
CA LEU A 312 6.23 6.85 -8.13
C LEU A 312 7.03 6.17 -9.25
N ILE A 313 7.36 4.88 -9.10
CA ILE A 313 8.06 4.11 -10.13
C ILE A 313 7.15 3.90 -11.35
N MET A 314 5.89 3.54 -11.12
CA MET A 314 4.91 3.22 -12.17
C MET A 314 4.29 4.44 -12.84
N ASP A 315 4.59 5.67 -12.40
CA ASP A 315 3.97 6.92 -12.88
C ASP A 315 2.43 6.95 -12.70
N MET A 316 1.96 6.34 -11.64
CA MET A 316 0.54 6.35 -11.32
C MET A 316 0.20 7.59 -10.48
N ASN A 317 -0.80 8.36 -10.95
CA ASN A 317 -1.31 9.50 -10.19
C ASN A 317 -1.83 9.04 -8.82
N ILE A 318 -1.34 9.70 -7.76
CA ILE A 318 -1.69 9.41 -6.35
C ILE A 318 -3.07 10.00 -6.02
#